data_a5264d156dc154bbb9723cfc8ae84b1d
#
_entry.id   a5264d156dc154bbb9723cfc8ae84b1d
#
_cell.length_a   1.000
_cell.length_b   1.000
_cell.length_c   1.000
_cell.angle_alpha   90.00
_cell.angle_beta   90.00
_cell.angle_gamma   90.00
#
_symmetry.space_group_name_H-M   'P 1'
#
loop_
_entity.id
_entity.type
_entity.pdbx_description
1 polymer ?
#
loop_
_entity_poly.entity_id
_entity_poly.type
_entity_poly.pdbx_seq_one_letter_code
_entity_poly.pdbx_strand_id
1 'polypeptide(L)'
;MDKLKAKIEDAMNGKSVDIIATDFDLSDEKINGIQVIEVIRKIRTGVPVLLYSGKLEEVIQSVLGEYKTKNAEELIKGIRKLMKYNIVDYVERTDYPATIRKLLKDKRIQISALLLQKIREHSDMEFKSCYKPFVGKKLEDIANEIEKQTPQGREFQEELLEQAIAYLIEINSEDE
;
A
#
# COMPACT_ATOMS: atom_id res chain seq x y z
N MET A 1 11.96 17.75 7.38
CA MET A 1 10.94 16.68 7.33
C MET A 1 9.53 17.25 7.17
N ASP A 2 9.12 18.30 7.89
CA ASP A 2 7.75 18.86 7.81
C ASP A 2 7.39 19.44 6.43
N LYS A 3 8.33 20.11 5.77
CA LYS A 3 8.14 20.59 4.39
C LYS A 3 7.95 19.46 3.38
N LEU A 4 8.65 18.35 3.56
CA LEU A 4 8.50 17.17 2.71
C LEU A 4 7.12 16.54 2.92
N LYS A 5 6.72 16.39 4.19
CA LYS A 5 5.40 15.87 4.56
C LYS A 5 4.28 16.69 3.91
N ALA A 6 4.31 18.00 4.08
CA ALA A 6 3.32 18.91 3.51
C ALA A 6 3.22 18.79 1.97
N LYS A 7 4.36 18.70 1.26
CA LYS A 7 4.38 18.50 -0.20
C LYS A 7 3.77 17.15 -0.61
N ILE A 8 4.04 16.08 0.14
CA ILE A 8 3.49 14.75 -0.15
C ILE A 8 1.98 14.75 0.13
N GLU A 9 1.54 15.34 1.25
CA GLU A 9 0.12 15.47 1.59
C GLU A 9 -0.64 16.25 0.50
N ASP A 10 -0.11 17.40 0.06
CA ASP A 10 -0.71 18.21 -1.01
C ASP A 10 -0.79 17.43 -2.34
N ALA A 11 0.30 16.76 -2.72
CA ALA A 11 0.33 15.97 -3.95
C ALA A 11 -0.67 14.79 -3.96
N MET A 12 -1.00 14.24 -2.78
CA MET A 12 -1.88 13.09 -2.61
C MET A 12 -3.31 13.48 -2.20
N ASN A 13 -3.54 14.73 -1.86
CA ASN A 13 -4.83 15.20 -1.36
C ASN A 13 -5.92 15.09 -2.43
N GLY A 14 -7.03 14.44 -2.08
CA GLY A 14 -8.18 14.25 -2.98
C GLY A 14 -7.92 13.37 -4.20
N LYS A 15 -6.76 12.70 -4.29
CA LYS A 15 -6.39 11.83 -5.43
C LYS A 15 -6.36 10.37 -5.02
N SER A 16 -6.89 9.50 -5.90
CA SER A 16 -6.59 8.07 -5.84
C SER A 16 -5.16 7.85 -6.32
N VAL A 17 -4.38 7.10 -5.54
CA VAL A 17 -2.98 6.78 -5.85
C VAL A 17 -2.83 5.27 -5.83
N ASP A 18 -2.62 4.68 -7.00
CA ASP A 18 -2.51 3.22 -7.15
C ASP A 18 -1.13 2.69 -6.76
N ILE A 19 -0.08 3.45 -7.05
CA ILE A 19 1.30 3.11 -6.73
C ILE A 19 2.14 4.38 -6.60
N ILE A 20 3.15 4.34 -5.76
CA ILE A 20 4.15 5.40 -5.61
C ILE A 20 5.50 4.85 -6.04
N ALA A 21 6.19 5.56 -6.92
CA ALA A 21 7.59 5.28 -7.22
C ALA A 21 8.47 6.36 -6.59
N THR A 22 9.52 5.94 -5.89
CA THR A 22 10.49 6.87 -5.29
C THR A 22 11.91 6.45 -5.66
N ASP A 23 12.73 7.45 -5.98
CA ASP A 23 14.16 7.26 -6.12
C ASP A 23 14.79 7.12 -4.73
N PHE A 24 15.76 6.21 -4.60
CA PHE A 24 16.55 6.10 -3.38
C PHE A 24 17.50 7.29 -3.26
N ASP A 25 18.18 7.65 -4.37
CA ASP A 25 19.17 8.73 -4.43
C ASP A 25 18.47 10.05 -4.78
N LEU A 26 18.02 10.75 -3.77
CA LEU A 26 17.50 12.10 -3.92
C LEU A 26 18.66 13.10 -3.96
N SER A 27 18.47 14.23 -4.65
CA SER A 27 19.48 15.30 -4.71
C SER A 27 19.74 16.02 -3.37
N ASP A 28 19.15 15.52 -2.28
CA ASP A 28 19.31 16.04 -0.93
C ASP A 28 20.16 15.04 -0.11
N GLU A 29 21.36 15.47 0.31
CA GLU A 29 22.27 14.63 1.10
C GLU A 29 21.67 14.16 2.45
N LYS A 30 20.61 14.80 2.93
CA LYS A 30 19.99 14.50 4.23
C LYS A 30 18.76 13.58 4.13
N ILE A 31 18.24 13.36 2.93
CA ILE A 31 16.99 12.63 2.73
C ILE A 31 17.17 11.63 1.59
N ASN A 32 16.99 10.35 1.87
CA ASN A 32 16.94 9.28 0.86
C ASN A 32 15.52 8.74 0.67
N GLY A 33 15.33 7.90 -0.33
CA GLY A 33 14.02 7.31 -0.67
C GLY A 33 13.36 6.55 0.47
N ILE A 34 14.12 5.93 1.38
CA ILE A 34 13.56 5.24 2.55
C ILE A 34 12.90 6.23 3.51
N GLN A 35 13.52 7.38 3.75
CA GLN A 35 12.94 8.43 4.59
C GLN A 35 11.69 9.03 3.96
N VAL A 36 11.64 9.14 2.63
CA VAL A 36 10.43 9.52 1.89
C VAL A 36 9.31 8.49 2.14
N ILE A 37 9.61 7.20 2.03
CA ILE A 37 8.66 6.13 2.30
C ILE A 37 8.16 6.19 3.75
N GLU A 38 9.02 6.46 4.73
CA GLU A 38 8.62 6.64 6.13
C GLU A 38 7.60 7.78 6.31
N VAL A 39 7.74 8.86 5.56
CA VAL A 39 6.77 9.95 5.56
C VAL A 39 5.46 9.53 4.89
N ILE A 40 5.55 8.86 3.73
CA ILE A 40 4.37 8.34 3.02
C ILE A 40 3.57 7.40 3.93
N ARG A 41 4.23 6.51 4.67
CA ARG A 41 3.57 5.57 5.58
C ARG A 41 2.86 6.21 6.78
N LYS A 42 3.23 7.43 7.14
CA LYS A 42 2.48 8.22 8.16
C LYS A 42 1.20 8.84 7.59
N ILE A 43 1.12 9.01 6.28
CA ILE A 43 -0.01 9.61 5.57
C ILE A 43 -0.92 8.52 5.01
N ARG A 44 -0.33 7.54 4.30
CA ARG A 44 -1.03 6.42 3.65
C ARG A 44 -0.25 5.12 3.84
N THR A 45 -0.83 4.19 4.58
CA THR A 45 -0.15 2.92 4.94
C THR A 45 -0.25 1.87 3.84
N GLY A 46 -1.34 1.85 3.07
CA GLY A 46 -1.68 0.76 2.15
C GLY A 46 -1.21 0.93 0.71
N VAL A 47 -0.81 2.13 0.27
CA VAL A 47 -0.40 2.34 -1.13
C VAL A 47 0.90 1.59 -1.43
N PRO A 48 0.96 0.73 -2.48
CA PRO A 48 2.18 0.05 -2.87
C PRO A 48 3.28 1.05 -3.24
N VAL A 49 4.52 0.75 -2.87
CA VAL A 49 5.69 1.59 -3.21
C VAL A 49 6.69 0.79 -4.03
N LEU A 50 7.09 1.35 -5.15
CA LEU A 50 8.25 0.90 -5.93
C LEU A 50 9.44 1.77 -5.54
N LEU A 51 10.53 1.15 -5.11
CA LEU A 51 11.79 1.83 -4.86
C LEU A 51 12.77 1.55 -6.00
N TYR A 52 13.31 2.59 -6.60
CA TYR A 52 14.33 2.45 -7.63
C TYR A 52 15.61 3.19 -7.27
N SER A 53 16.74 2.73 -7.81
CA SER A 53 18.06 3.35 -7.59
C SER A 53 18.98 3.06 -8.76
N GLY A 54 19.96 3.93 -8.99
CA GLY A 54 21.11 3.64 -9.83
C GLY A 54 22.12 2.67 -9.19
N LYS A 55 21.97 2.41 -7.87
CA LYS A 55 22.90 1.60 -7.07
C LYS A 55 22.14 0.78 -6.03
N LEU A 56 21.61 -0.37 -6.43
CA LEU A 56 20.85 -1.26 -5.54
C LEU A 56 21.61 -1.69 -4.28
N GLU A 57 22.94 -1.87 -4.38
CA GLU A 57 23.77 -2.22 -3.23
C GLU A 57 23.74 -1.17 -2.11
N GLU A 58 23.70 0.12 -2.47
CA GLU A 58 23.57 1.20 -1.47
C GLU A 58 22.21 1.18 -0.77
N VAL A 59 21.15 0.78 -1.49
CA VAL A 59 19.82 0.56 -0.89
C VAL A 59 19.87 -0.55 0.15
N ILE A 60 20.48 -1.69 -0.20
CA ILE A 60 20.62 -2.83 0.68
C ILE A 60 21.43 -2.45 1.92
N GLN A 61 22.55 -1.76 1.75
CA GLN A 61 23.38 -1.28 2.86
C GLN A 61 22.65 -0.27 3.76
N SER A 62 21.88 0.63 3.19
CA SER A 62 21.08 1.61 3.95
C SER A 62 20.04 0.95 4.84
N VAL A 63 19.46 -0.14 4.41
CA VAL A 63 18.38 -0.82 5.12
C VAL A 63 18.90 -1.91 6.04
N LEU A 64 19.79 -2.73 5.55
CA LEU A 64 20.35 -3.87 6.28
C LEU A 64 21.68 -3.54 6.98
N GLY A 65 22.29 -2.39 6.67
CA GLY A 65 23.63 -2.01 7.13
C GLY A 65 24.70 -2.89 6.47
N GLU A 66 25.85 -3.01 7.10
CA GLU A 66 26.90 -3.93 6.64
C GLU A 66 26.48 -5.39 6.85
N TYR A 67 25.58 -5.87 5.98
CA TYR A 67 24.92 -7.17 6.10
C TYR A 67 25.89 -8.37 6.18
N LYS A 68 27.12 -8.22 5.67
CA LYS A 68 28.15 -9.26 5.72
C LYS A 68 28.67 -9.54 7.15
N THR A 69 28.50 -8.59 8.06
CA THR A 69 28.99 -8.68 9.44
C THR A 69 27.85 -8.88 10.45
N LYS A 70 26.58 -8.79 10.02
CA LYS A 70 25.42 -8.89 10.90
C LYS A 70 25.03 -10.32 11.19
N ASN A 71 24.53 -10.54 12.39
CA ASN A 71 23.87 -11.78 12.76
C ASN A 71 22.46 -11.89 12.14
N ALA A 72 21.89 -13.09 12.15
CA ALA A 72 20.57 -13.36 11.56
C ALA A 72 19.46 -12.51 12.16
N GLU A 73 19.51 -12.19 13.45
CA GLU A 73 18.48 -11.39 14.14
C GLU A 73 18.45 -9.95 13.63
N GLU A 74 19.59 -9.33 13.43
CA GLU A 74 19.69 -7.97 12.88
C GLU A 74 19.23 -7.91 11.43
N LEU A 75 19.54 -8.93 10.62
CA LEU A 75 19.04 -9.05 9.25
C LEU A 75 17.53 -9.18 9.22
N ILE A 76 16.96 -10.05 10.06
CA ILE A 76 15.49 -10.22 10.17
C ILE A 76 14.82 -8.92 10.60
N LYS A 77 15.43 -8.15 11.51
CA LYS A 77 14.89 -6.84 11.92
C LYS A 77 14.85 -5.85 10.75
N GLY A 78 15.90 -5.82 9.93
CA GLY A 78 15.93 -5.02 8.69
C GLY A 78 14.85 -5.43 7.69
N ILE A 79 14.71 -6.73 7.44
CA ILE A 79 13.69 -7.28 6.55
C ILE A 79 12.27 -6.94 7.05
N ARG A 80 11.99 -7.11 8.34
CA ARG A 80 10.70 -6.72 8.93
C ARG A 80 10.41 -5.22 8.77
N LYS A 81 11.42 -4.37 8.83
CA LYS A 81 11.28 -2.94 8.57
C LYS A 81 10.84 -2.69 7.12
N LEU A 82 11.44 -3.38 6.15
CA LEU A 82 11.05 -3.30 4.74
C LEU A 82 9.63 -3.78 4.49
N MET A 83 9.24 -4.90 5.10
CA MET A 83 7.87 -5.41 4.99
C MET A 83 6.82 -4.40 5.47
N LYS A 84 7.12 -3.67 6.54
CA LYS A 84 6.27 -2.58 7.04
C LYS A 84 6.05 -1.45 6.03
N TYR A 85 6.99 -1.27 5.10
CA TYR A 85 6.92 -0.21 4.12
C TYR A 85 6.08 -0.56 2.89
N ASN A 86 5.55 -1.78 2.81
CA ASN A 86 4.79 -2.27 1.66
C ASN A 86 5.51 -1.95 0.34
N ILE A 87 6.83 -2.19 0.30
CA ILE A 87 7.62 -2.06 -0.91
C ILE A 87 7.39 -3.30 -1.74
N VAL A 88 6.80 -3.11 -2.92
CA VAL A 88 6.39 -4.20 -3.80
C VAL A 88 7.50 -4.67 -4.72
N ASP A 89 8.46 -3.80 -5.02
CA ASP A 89 9.62 -4.17 -5.81
C ASP A 89 10.78 -3.17 -5.60
N TYR A 90 12.01 -3.63 -5.91
CA TYR A 90 13.25 -2.87 -5.94
C TYR A 90 13.88 -3.03 -7.30
N VAL A 91 14.05 -1.94 -8.03
CA VAL A 91 14.53 -2.02 -9.41
C VAL A 91 15.63 -1.00 -9.71
N GLU A 92 16.39 -1.27 -10.75
CA GLU A 92 17.31 -0.28 -11.30
C GLU A 92 16.54 0.90 -11.90
N ARG A 93 17.17 2.09 -11.89
CA ARG A 93 16.56 3.32 -12.40
C ARG A 93 16.10 3.21 -13.85
N THR A 94 16.76 2.39 -14.65
CA THR A 94 16.40 2.13 -16.05
C THR A 94 15.11 1.33 -16.19
N ASP A 95 14.78 0.49 -15.22
CA ASP A 95 13.72 -0.51 -15.30
C ASP A 95 12.41 -0.06 -14.66
N TYR A 96 12.44 1.01 -13.83
CA TYR A 96 11.24 1.42 -13.09
C TYR A 96 10.02 1.75 -13.99
N PRO A 97 10.15 2.33 -15.21
CA PRO A 97 8.96 2.62 -16.02
C PRO A 97 8.27 1.35 -16.54
N ALA A 98 9.06 0.31 -16.85
CA ALA A 98 8.53 -0.98 -17.27
C ALA A 98 7.87 -1.70 -16.09
N THR A 99 8.51 -1.67 -14.92
CA THR A 99 8.00 -2.27 -13.68
C THR A 99 6.72 -1.60 -13.21
N ILE A 100 6.62 -0.28 -13.25
CA ILE A 100 5.34 0.41 -12.93
C ILE A 100 4.22 -0.07 -13.84
N ARG A 101 4.46 -0.12 -15.16
CA ARG A 101 3.44 -0.62 -16.11
C ARG A 101 3.01 -2.06 -15.82
N LYS A 102 3.94 -2.92 -15.38
CA LYS A 102 3.66 -4.30 -14.98
C LYS A 102 2.83 -4.33 -13.69
N LEU A 103 3.23 -3.58 -12.67
CA LEU A 103 2.53 -3.53 -11.37
C LEU A 103 1.11 -2.95 -11.52
N LEU A 104 0.91 -1.92 -12.33
CA LEU A 104 -0.41 -1.37 -12.62
C LEU A 104 -1.35 -2.36 -13.35
N LYS A 105 -0.78 -3.40 -14.00
CA LYS A 105 -1.54 -4.50 -14.59
C LYS A 105 -1.77 -5.67 -13.60
N ASP A 106 -1.16 -5.63 -12.42
CA ASP A 106 -1.37 -6.67 -11.41
C ASP A 106 -2.83 -6.61 -10.92
N LYS A 107 -3.56 -7.70 -11.15
CA LYS A 107 -4.99 -7.81 -10.80
C LYS A 107 -5.27 -7.54 -9.32
N ARG A 108 -4.33 -7.86 -8.43
CA ARG A 108 -4.50 -7.63 -6.99
C ARG A 108 -4.56 -6.14 -6.66
N ILE A 109 -3.69 -5.33 -7.29
CA ILE A 109 -3.68 -3.87 -7.13
C ILE A 109 -4.96 -3.28 -7.75
N GLN A 110 -5.34 -3.74 -8.94
CA GLN A 110 -6.54 -3.27 -9.63
C GLN A 110 -7.83 -3.58 -8.85
N ILE A 111 -7.97 -4.77 -8.27
CA ILE A 111 -9.15 -5.15 -7.48
C ILE A 111 -9.27 -4.28 -6.24
N SER A 112 -8.18 -4.06 -5.49
CA SER A 112 -8.21 -3.22 -4.30
C SER A 112 -8.54 -1.76 -4.63
N ALA A 113 -7.94 -1.20 -5.69
CA ALA A 113 -8.24 0.15 -6.15
C ALA A 113 -9.68 0.29 -6.61
N LEU A 114 -10.19 -0.69 -7.37
CA LEU A 114 -11.57 -0.70 -7.83
C LEU A 114 -12.57 -0.80 -6.66
N LEU A 115 -12.28 -1.64 -5.68
CA LEU A 115 -13.10 -1.76 -4.46
C LEU A 115 -13.19 -0.42 -3.73
N LEU A 116 -12.06 0.24 -3.49
CA LEU A 116 -12.02 1.55 -2.84
C LEU A 116 -12.80 2.60 -3.64
N GLN A 117 -12.62 2.63 -4.96
CA GLN A 117 -13.38 3.52 -5.84
C GLN A 117 -14.89 3.29 -5.67
N LYS A 118 -15.34 2.03 -5.73
CA LYS A 118 -16.76 1.68 -5.62
C LYS A 118 -17.36 2.04 -4.25
N ILE A 119 -16.63 1.83 -3.18
CA ILE A 119 -17.08 2.24 -1.84
C ILE A 119 -17.20 3.78 -1.78
N ARG A 120 -16.24 4.53 -2.35
CA ARG A 120 -16.25 6.00 -2.35
C ARG A 120 -17.32 6.62 -3.25
N GLU A 121 -17.77 5.92 -4.30
CA GLU A 121 -18.92 6.37 -5.10
C GLU A 121 -20.20 6.52 -4.24
N HIS A 122 -20.23 5.87 -3.07
CA HIS A 122 -21.33 5.90 -2.11
C HIS A 122 -20.90 6.43 -0.73
N SER A 123 -19.92 7.32 -0.69
CA SER A 123 -19.20 7.78 0.53
C SER A 123 -20.11 8.19 1.70
N ASP A 124 -21.24 8.83 1.42
CA ASP A 124 -22.18 9.34 2.43
C ASP A 124 -23.15 8.28 2.98
N MET A 125 -23.21 7.10 2.35
CA MET A 125 -24.09 6.03 2.82
C MET A 125 -23.60 5.44 4.13
N GLU A 126 -24.55 5.15 5.02
CA GLU A 126 -24.32 4.44 6.27
C GLU A 126 -24.28 2.92 6.01
N PHE A 127 -23.26 2.25 6.54
CA PHE A 127 -23.11 0.80 6.44
C PHE A 127 -24.07 0.09 7.40
N LYS A 128 -24.89 -0.83 6.87
CA LYS A 128 -25.94 -1.55 7.62
C LYS A 128 -25.82 -3.07 7.55
N SER A 129 -24.72 -3.58 6.99
CA SER A 129 -24.53 -5.02 6.79
C SER A 129 -23.98 -5.74 8.02
N CYS A 130 -23.66 -7.03 7.86
CA CYS A 130 -23.36 -7.96 8.95
C CYS A 130 -22.02 -7.71 9.67
N TYR A 131 -21.06 -7.00 9.08
CA TYR A 131 -19.79 -6.71 9.73
C TYR A 131 -19.95 -5.68 10.85
N LYS A 132 -20.16 -6.18 12.07
CA LYS A 132 -20.49 -5.38 13.27
C LYS A 132 -19.57 -4.18 13.52
N PRO A 133 -18.23 -4.29 13.36
CA PRO A 133 -17.34 -3.16 13.64
C PRO A 133 -17.60 -1.91 12.78
N PHE A 134 -18.28 -2.07 11.64
CA PHE A 134 -18.55 -0.98 10.71
C PHE A 134 -20.02 -0.55 10.64
N VAL A 135 -20.93 -1.22 11.34
CA VAL A 135 -22.33 -0.84 11.38
C VAL A 135 -22.47 0.60 11.92
N GLY A 136 -23.22 1.43 11.19
CA GLY A 136 -23.42 2.84 11.51
C GLY A 136 -22.30 3.79 11.04
N LYS A 137 -21.17 3.27 10.53
CA LYS A 137 -20.13 4.12 9.94
C LYS A 137 -20.50 4.51 8.50
N LYS A 138 -20.05 5.67 8.07
CA LYS A 138 -20.11 6.06 6.66
C LYS A 138 -19.17 5.20 5.80
N LEU A 139 -19.54 4.96 4.56
CA LEU A 139 -18.69 4.22 3.62
C LEU A 139 -17.33 4.91 3.38
N GLU A 140 -17.26 6.24 3.47
CA GLU A 140 -15.98 6.97 3.43
C GLU A 140 -15.05 6.58 4.59
N ASP A 141 -15.57 6.42 5.80
CA ASP A 141 -14.77 6.02 6.97
C ASP A 141 -14.25 4.59 6.78
N ILE A 142 -15.07 3.71 6.21
CA ILE A 142 -14.69 2.33 5.90
C ILE A 142 -13.62 2.30 4.80
N ALA A 143 -13.77 3.11 3.74
CA ALA A 143 -12.76 3.24 2.69
C ALA A 143 -11.41 3.69 3.28
N ASN A 144 -11.43 4.62 4.23
CA ASN A 144 -10.22 5.08 4.92
C ASN A 144 -9.57 3.98 5.78
N GLU A 145 -10.36 3.12 6.45
CA GLU A 145 -9.84 1.95 7.18
C GLU A 145 -9.17 0.93 6.24
N ILE A 146 -9.79 0.67 5.08
CA ILE A 146 -9.23 -0.20 4.04
C ILE A 146 -7.94 0.40 3.48
N GLU A 147 -7.96 1.67 3.11
CA GLU A 147 -6.78 2.36 2.54
C GLU A 147 -5.61 2.40 3.51
N LYS A 148 -5.88 2.61 4.80
CA LYS A 148 -4.87 2.59 5.86
C LYS A 148 -4.42 1.18 6.25
N GLN A 149 -5.04 0.14 5.67
CA GLN A 149 -4.74 -1.26 6.00
C GLN A 149 -4.80 -1.54 7.51
N THR A 150 -5.79 -0.96 8.17
CA THR A 150 -6.02 -1.26 9.59
C THR A 150 -6.42 -2.73 9.78
N PRO A 151 -6.28 -3.31 10.97
CA PRO A 151 -6.76 -4.67 11.21
C PRO A 151 -8.23 -4.85 10.83
N GLN A 152 -9.10 -3.91 11.20
CA GLN A 152 -10.53 -3.93 10.85
C GLN A 152 -10.76 -3.76 9.35
N GLY A 153 -9.99 -2.90 8.66
CA GLY A 153 -10.09 -2.71 7.22
C GLY A 153 -9.71 -3.98 6.44
N ARG A 154 -8.69 -4.72 6.89
CA ARG A 154 -8.30 -6.00 6.27
C ARG A 154 -9.33 -7.09 6.50
N GLU A 155 -9.78 -7.26 7.74
CA GLU A 155 -10.81 -8.23 8.11
C GLU A 155 -12.10 -7.99 7.31
N PHE A 156 -12.49 -6.72 7.14
CA PHE A 156 -13.63 -6.36 6.32
C PHE A 156 -13.45 -6.71 4.83
N GLN A 157 -12.25 -6.54 4.27
CA GLN A 157 -11.97 -6.95 2.88
C GLN A 157 -12.09 -8.47 2.71
N GLU A 158 -11.60 -9.25 3.69
CA GLU A 158 -11.74 -10.72 3.72
C GLU A 158 -13.21 -11.12 3.78
N GLU A 159 -13.98 -10.53 4.68
CA GLU A 159 -15.42 -10.77 4.84
C GLU A 159 -16.20 -10.45 3.55
N LEU A 160 -15.90 -9.31 2.89
CA LEU A 160 -16.54 -8.96 1.62
C LEU A 160 -16.22 -9.98 0.51
N LEU A 161 -14.99 -10.48 0.47
CA LEU A 161 -14.59 -11.48 -0.51
C LEU A 161 -15.31 -12.81 -0.27
N GLU A 162 -15.40 -13.25 0.98
CA GLU A 162 -16.12 -14.46 1.37
C GLU A 162 -17.60 -14.37 1.01
N GLN A 163 -18.25 -13.24 1.30
CA GLN A 163 -19.65 -13.01 0.94
C GLN A 163 -19.87 -12.99 -0.59
N ALA A 164 -18.96 -12.35 -1.34
CA ALA A 164 -19.04 -12.35 -2.79
C ALA A 164 -18.88 -13.76 -3.38
N ILE A 165 -17.99 -14.58 -2.84
CA ILE A 165 -17.80 -15.97 -3.26
C ILE A 165 -19.03 -16.81 -2.89
N ALA A 166 -19.56 -16.66 -1.68
CA ALA A 166 -20.75 -17.36 -1.24
C ALA A 166 -21.97 -17.06 -2.16
N TYR A 167 -22.15 -15.77 -2.49
CA TYR A 167 -23.20 -15.36 -3.43
C TYR A 167 -23.01 -15.95 -4.82
N LEU A 168 -21.76 -15.97 -5.35
CA LEU A 168 -21.46 -16.60 -6.64
C LEU A 168 -21.74 -18.10 -6.64
N ILE A 169 -21.46 -18.80 -5.52
CA ILE A 169 -21.77 -20.22 -5.38
C ILE A 169 -23.30 -20.42 -5.37
N GLU A 170 -24.03 -19.63 -4.60
CA GLU A 170 -25.47 -19.71 -4.46
C GLU A 170 -26.17 -19.58 -5.82
N ILE A 171 -25.89 -18.50 -6.57
CA ILE A 171 -26.54 -18.25 -7.88
C ILE A 171 -26.16 -19.29 -8.95
N ASN A 172 -25.01 -19.98 -8.83
CA ASN A 172 -24.63 -21.04 -9.78
C ASN A 172 -25.08 -22.43 -9.34
N SER A 173 -25.58 -22.58 -8.10
CA SER A 173 -26.13 -23.85 -7.61
C SER A 173 -27.66 -23.97 -7.75
N GLU A 174 -28.34 -22.85 -8.04
CA GLU A 174 -29.80 -22.84 -8.27
C GLU A 174 -30.21 -23.34 -9.67
N ASP A 175 -29.26 -23.55 -10.58
CA ASP A 175 -29.50 -24.04 -11.95
C ASP A 175 -29.37 -25.57 -12.11
N GLU A 176 -29.21 -26.36 -11.02
CA GLU A 176 -29.28 -27.82 -11.00
C GLU A 176 -30.61 -28.31 -10.37
#